data_77cf7b1a8c7d6d21d970adfdd3bc7e2f
#
_entry.id   77cf7b1a8c7d6d21d970adfdd3bc7e2f
#
_cell.length_a   1.000
_cell.length_b   1.000
_cell.length_c   1.000
_cell.angle_alpha   90.00
_cell.angle_beta   90.00
_cell.angle_gamma   90.00
#
_symmetry.space_group_name_H-M   'P 1'
#
loop_
_entity.id
_entity.type
_entity.pdbx_description
1 polymer ?
#
loop_
_entity_poly.entity_id
_entity_poly.type
_entity_poly.pdbx_seq_one_letter_code
_entity_poly.pdbx_strand_id
1 'polypeptide(L)'
;AVALYTCEFYRACRRALRPGGVLSLHVQSPIHRGATMARLLASLRSVFPVVRPFLQYVPLYGTLWAMAMASDRADPLALTAAEVDARLARHGLNDLQLYSGDTHLALLSLPPFVRRLLAEPARPVVDGDSLDDPSLDPGAERTLRLVRG
;
A
#
# COMPACT_ATOMS: atom_id res chain seq x y z
N ALA A 1 8.37 4.97 15.77
CA ALA A 1 7.50 4.30 14.78
C ALA A 1 8.25 3.95 13.49
N VAL A 2 9.31 4.67 13.10
CA VAL A 2 10.06 4.44 11.84
C VAL A 2 10.61 3.03 11.72
N ALA A 3 11.09 2.45 12.83
CA ALA A 3 11.65 1.10 12.86
C ALA A 3 10.73 -0.02 12.34
N LEU A 4 9.41 0.24 12.26
CA LEU A 4 8.42 -0.71 11.71
C LEU A 4 8.25 -0.59 10.18
N TYR A 5 9.05 0.26 9.52
CA TYR A 5 8.94 0.56 8.09
C TYR A 5 10.26 0.38 7.34
N THR A 6 11.29 -0.14 8.03
CA THR A 6 12.61 -0.34 7.45
C THR A 6 12.71 -1.65 6.65
N CYS A 7 13.66 -1.71 5.74
CA CYS A 7 13.96 -2.96 5.01
C CYS A 7 14.31 -4.09 5.97
N GLU A 8 15.00 -3.78 7.08
CA GLU A 8 15.40 -4.73 8.10
C GLU A 8 14.20 -5.35 8.80
N PHE A 9 13.24 -4.51 9.21
CA PHE A 9 11.97 -4.97 9.78
C PHE A 9 11.18 -5.84 8.79
N TYR A 10 11.06 -5.42 7.53
CA TYR A 10 10.34 -6.20 6.53
C TYR A 10 11.00 -7.54 6.21
N ARG A 11 12.34 -7.61 6.23
CA ARG A 11 13.05 -8.90 6.15
C ARG A 11 12.72 -9.82 7.33
N ALA A 12 12.61 -9.26 8.55
CA ALA A 12 12.17 -10.03 9.72
C ALA A 12 10.74 -10.52 9.57
N CYS A 13 9.81 -9.66 9.13
CA CYS A 13 8.43 -10.04 8.83
C CYS A 13 8.37 -11.18 7.79
N ARG A 14 9.11 -11.05 6.69
CA ARG A 14 9.16 -12.08 5.63
C ARG A 14 9.61 -13.44 6.15
N ARG A 15 10.63 -13.47 7.04
CA ARG A 15 11.09 -14.73 7.67
C ARG A 15 10.04 -15.34 8.60
N ALA A 16 9.21 -14.53 9.24
CA ALA A 16 8.17 -14.97 10.16
C ALA A 16 6.88 -15.45 9.45
N LEU A 17 6.67 -15.02 8.21
CA LEU A 17 5.50 -15.42 7.43
C LEU A 17 5.62 -16.89 6.97
N ARG A 18 4.50 -17.61 6.99
CA ARG A 18 4.38 -18.91 6.33
C ARG A 18 4.49 -18.75 4.81
N PRO A 19 4.84 -19.81 4.05
CA PRO A 19 4.81 -19.76 2.59
C PRO A 19 3.45 -19.29 2.06
N GLY A 20 3.44 -18.24 1.25
CA GLY A 20 2.21 -17.58 0.78
C GLY A 20 1.52 -16.68 1.80
N GLY A 21 2.11 -16.47 2.96
CA GLY A 21 1.63 -15.49 3.95
C GLY A 21 1.67 -14.06 3.40
N VAL A 22 0.86 -13.20 3.99
CA VAL A 22 0.65 -11.82 3.57
C VAL A 22 0.95 -10.88 4.73
N LEU A 23 1.73 -9.85 4.46
CA LEU A 23 1.88 -8.67 5.32
C LEU A 23 0.95 -7.57 4.79
N SER A 24 0.13 -6.97 5.64
CA SER A 24 -0.69 -5.81 5.31
C SER A 24 -0.41 -4.68 6.28
N LEU A 25 -0.24 -3.46 5.77
CA LEU A 25 0.13 -2.31 6.58
C LEU A 25 -0.29 -0.99 5.93
N HIS A 26 -0.30 0.07 6.76
CA HIS A 26 -0.48 1.44 6.30
C HIS A 26 0.79 1.97 5.64
N VAL A 27 0.66 2.71 4.54
CA VAL A 27 1.79 3.33 3.82
C VAL A 27 1.59 4.83 3.55
N GLN A 28 0.76 5.49 4.33
CA GLN A 28 0.51 6.94 4.32
C GLN A 28 -0.50 7.42 3.26
N SER A 29 -0.82 8.70 3.32
CA SER A 29 -1.69 9.35 2.33
C SER A 29 -0.90 9.75 1.09
N PRO A 30 -1.34 9.36 -0.12
CA PRO A 30 -0.69 9.82 -1.35
C PRO A 30 -0.86 11.33 -1.59
N ILE A 31 -1.83 11.97 -0.90
CA ILE A 31 -2.12 13.40 -1.02
C ILE A 31 -1.20 14.22 -0.12
N HIS A 32 -1.02 13.81 1.13
CA HIS A 32 -0.30 14.58 2.14
C HIS A 32 1.16 14.15 2.32
N ARG A 33 1.48 12.88 2.11
CA ARG A 33 2.78 12.27 2.36
C ARG A 33 3.22 11.35 1.22
N GLY A 34 3.07 11.85 -0.02
CA GLY A 34 3.32 11.05 -1.22
C GLY A 34 4.75 10.53 -1.33
N ALA A 35 5.76 11.36 -1.05
CA ALA A 35 7.16 10.94 -1.08
C ALA A 35 7.46 9.89 0.01
N THR A 36 6.94 10.08 1.22
CA THR A 36 7.04 9.07 2.28
C THR A 36 6.39 7.76 1.84
N MET A 37 5.17 7.81 1.28
CA MET A 37 4.49 6.62 0.74
C MET A 37 5.33 5.88 -0.29
N ALA A 38 5.95 6.61 -1.23
CA ALA A 38 6.80 6.03 -2.26
C ALA A 38 8.02 5.31 -1.65
N ARG A 39 8.66 5.90 -0.64
CA ARG A 39 9.79 5.29 0.10
C ARG A 39 9.37 4.03 0.85
N LEU A 40 8.22 4.04 1.54
CA LEU A 40 7.71 2.85 2.25
C LEU A 40 7.43 1.69 1.28
N LEU A 41 6.84 1.99 0.12
CA LEU A 41 6.61 0.99 -0.91
C LEU A 41 7.92 0.50 -1.55
N ALA A 42 8.92 1.37 -1.72
CA ALA A 42 10.24 0.97 -2.19
C ALA A 42 10.91 0.00 -1.20
N SER A 43 10.77 0.23 0.12
CA SER A 43 11.26 -0.68 1.15
C SER A 43 10.60 -2.05 1.06
N LEU A 44 9.27 -2.10 0.90
CA LEU A 44 8.56 -3.37 0.72
C LEU A 44 9.00 -4.10 -0.54
N ARG A 45 9.12 -3.39 -1.67
CA ARG A 45 9.56 -3.96 -2.96
C ARG A 45 10.99 -4.47 -2.95
N SER A 46 11.85 -3.92 -2.09
CA SER A 46 13.22 -4.44 -1.92
C SER A 46 13.27 -5.79 -1.20
N VAL A 47 12.17 -6.18 -0.55
CA VAL A 47 12.10 -7.40 0.28
C VAL A 47 11.12 -8.43 -0.30
N PHE A 48 9.96 -8.01 -0.77
CA PHE A 48 8.89 -8.89 -1.25
C PHE A 48 8.76 -8.82 -2.78
N PRO A 49 8.63 -9.96 -3.48
CA PRO A 49 8.41 -9.98 -4.93
C PRO A 49 7.02 -9.47 -5.34
N VAL A 50 6.02 -9.62 -4.47
CA VAL A 50 4.68 -9.09 -4.71
C VAL A 50 4.39 -7.99 -3.69
N VAL A 51 4.19 -6.76 -4.19
CA VAL A 51 3.76 -5.60 -3.38
C VAL A 51 2.65 -4.88 -4.13
N ARG A 52 1.47 -4.81 -3.51
CA ARG A 52 0.29 -4.17 -4.09
C ARG A 52 -0.24 -3.09 -3.16
N PRO A 53 -0.05 -1.83 -3.48
CA PRO A 53 -0.75 -0.75 -2.79
C PRO A 53 -2.22 -0.75 -3.18
N PHE A 54 -3.08 -0.37 -2.25
CA PHE A 54 -4.49 -0.12 -2.47
C PHE A 54 -4.94 1.10 -1.69
N LEU A 55 -6.01 1.73 -2.15
CA LEU A 55 -6.46 3.01 -1.62
C LEU A 55 -7.87 2.90 -1.09
N GLN A 56 -8.10 3.56 0.05
CA GLN A 56 -9.43 3.76 0.57
C GLN A 56 -9.55 5.12 1.25
N TYR A 57 -10.75 5.68 1.26
CA TYR A 57 -11.04 6.86 2.07
C TYR A 57 -11.19 6.46 3.53
N VAL A 58 -10.45 7.08 4.41
CA VAL A 58 -10.55 6.87 5.87
C VAL A 58 -11.19 8.09 6.50
N PRO A 59 -12.47 8.01 6.92
CA PRO A 59 -13.20 9.17 7.47
C PRO A 59 -12.48 9.84 8.63
N LEU A 60 -11.87 9.06 9.53
CA LEU A 60 -11.12 9.57 10.68
C LEU A 60 -9.93 10.45 10.28
N TYR A 61 -9.30 10.15 9.14
CA TYR A 61 -8.17 10.93 8.62
C TYR A 61 -8.60 12.02 7.64
N GLY A 62 -9.87 12.05 7.25
CA GLY A 62 -10.43 13.02 6.31
C GLY A 62 -9.77 13.00 4.93
N THR A 63 -9.13 11.91 4.54
CA THR A 63 -8.34 11.84 3.31
C THR A 63 -8.30 10.44 2.72
N LEU A 64 -7.85 10.38 1.45
CA LEU A 64 -7.46 9.15 0.79
C LEU A 64 -6.20 8.58 1.46
N TRP A 65 -6.27 7.33 1.86
CA TRP A 65 -5.20 6.64 2.56
C TRP A 65 -4.73 5.42 1.78
N ALA A 66 -3.42 5.24 1.70
CA ALA A 66 -2.84 4.08 1.08
C ALA A 66 -2.47 3.03 2.12
N MET A 67 -2.81 1.81 1.79
CA MET A 67 -2.35 0.59 2.43
C MET A 67 -1.55 -0.23 1.43
N ALA A 68 -0.78 -1.18 1.91
CA ALA A 68 -0.07 -2.10 1.05
C ALA A 68 -0.24 -3.53 1.52
N MET A 69 -0.29 -4.43 0.57
CA MET A 69 -0.16 -5.87 0.75
C MET A 69 1.18 -6.32 0.17
N ALA A 70 1.92 -7.12 0.92
CA ALA A 70 3.18 -7.70 0.48
C ALA A 70 3.22 -9.20 0.74
N SER A 71 3.73 -9.98 -0.20
CA SER A 71 3.81 -11.44 -0.12
C SER A 71 4.93 -12.00 -0.99
N ASP A 72 5.33 -13.24 -0.72
CA ASP A 72 6.24 -13.98 -1.60
C ASP A 72 5.59 -14.40 -2.91
N ARG A 73 4.29 -14.65 -2.94
CA ARG A 73 3.58 -15.19 -4.11
C ARG A 73 2.09 -14.88 -4.21
N ALA A 74 1.45 -14.48 -3.10
CA ALA A 74 0.03 -14.14 -3.13
C ALA A 74 -0.16 -12.78 -3.79
N ASP A 75 -0.76 -12.75 -4.98
CA ASP A 75 -1.04 -11.54 -5.72
C ASP A 75 -2.55 -11.29 -5.81
N PRO A 76 -3.09 -10.26 -5.15
CA PRO A 76 -4.51 -9.95 -5.21
C PRO A 76 -4.98 -9.54 -6.61
N LEU A 77 -4.09 -9.01 -7.45
CA LEU A 77 -4.43 -8.66 -8.84
C LEU A 77 -4.60 -9.89 -9.75
N ALA A 78 -4.18 -11.08 -9.31
CA ALA A 78 -4.41 -12.32 -10.05
C ALA A 78 -5.84 -12.85 -9.90
N LEU A 79 -6.68 -12.24 -9.05
CA LEU A 79 -8.05 -12.67 -8.79
C LEU A 79 -9.05 -11.83 -9.59
N THR A 80 -9.99 -12.51 -10.22
CA THR A 80 -11.19 -11.87 -10.79
C THR A 80 -12.21 -11.55 -9.69
N ALA A 81 -13.15 -10.64 -9.97
CA ALA A 81 -14.24 -10.33 -9.06
C ALA A 81 -15.02 -11.58 -8.65
N ALA A 82 -15.37 -12.43 -9.62
CA ALA A 82 -16.09 -13.68 -9.38
C ALA A 82 -15.32 -14.67 -8.48
N GLU A 83 -14.00 -14.76 -8.62
CA GLU A 83 -13.16 -15.59 -7.75
C GLU A 83 -13.11 -15.06 -6.32
N VAL A 84 -13.07 -13.74 -6.15
CA VAL A 84 -13.16 -13.12 -4.82
C VAL A 84 -14.49 -13.44 -4.17
N ASP A 85 -15.62 -13.22 -4.87
CA ASP A 85 -16.95 -13.50 -4.34
C ASP A 85 -17.14 -14.98 -4.02
N ALA A 86 -16.66 -15.88 -4.86
CA ALA A 86 -16.68 -17.32 -4.60
C ALA A 86 -15.85 -17.71 -3.35
N ARG A 87 -14.72 -17.02 -3.09
CA ARG A 87 -13.93 -17.24 -1.85
C ARG A 87 -14.67 -16.73 -0.63
N LEU A 88 -15.27 -15.53 -0.70
CA LEU A 88 -16.09 -14.98 0.39
C LEU A 88 -17.23 -15.94 0.76
N ALA A 89 -17.98 -16.42 -0.23
CA ALA A 89 -19.08 -17.35 -0.04
C ALA A 89 -18.61 -18.67 0.62
N ARG A 90 -17.49 -19.25 0.17
CA ARG A 90 -16.92 -20.47 0.77
C ARG A 90 -16.51 -20.32 2.23
N HIS A 91 -16.18 -19.10 2.66
CA HIS A 91 -15.84 -18.77 4.04
C HIS A 91 -17.04 -18.25 4.85
N GLY A 92 -18.26 -18.26 4.28
CA GLY A 92 -19.46 -17.78 4.95
C GLY A 92 -19.51 -16.25 5.14
N LEU A 93 -18.71 -15.51 4.37
CA LEU A 93 -18.62 -14.04 4.45
C LEU A 93 -19.56 -13.37 3.43
N ASN A 94 -20.88 -13.60 3.58
CA ASN A 94 -21.88 -13.19 2.60
C ASN A 94 -22.47 -11.78 2.87
N ASP A 95 -22.29 -11.24 4.10
CA ASP A 95 -22.93 -10.00 4.54
C ASP A 95 -21.94 -8.84 4.73
N LEU A 96 -20.82 -8.86 4.03
CA LEU A 96 -19.84 -7.78 4.11
C LEU A 96 -20.41 -6.49 3.47
N GLN A 97 -20.38 -5.37 4.22
CA GLN A 97 -20.97 -4.12 3.78
C GLN A 97 -20.07 -3.30 2.84
N LEU A 98 -18.78 -3.56 2.86
CA LEU A 98 -17.79 -2.76 2.10
C LEU A 98 -17.04 -3.56 1.05
N TYR A 99 -16.88 -4.86 1.22
CA TYR A 99 -15.97 -5.66 0.41
C TYR A 99 -16.71 -6.72 -0.39
N SER A 100 -16.43 -6.73 -1.70
CA SER A 100 -16.92 -7.68 -2.70
C SER A 100 -15.85 -7.84 -3.79
N GLY A 101 -16.09 -8.69 -4.78
CA GLY A 101 -15.21 -8.83 -5.92
C GLY A 101 -15.00 -7.53 -6.69
N ASP A 102 -16.06 -6.74 -6.90
CA ASP A 102 -15.95 -5.46 -7.61
C ASP A 102 -15.18 -4.42 -6.79
N THR A 103 -15.45 -4.33 -5.47
CA THR A 103 -14.70 -3.40 -4.60
C THR A 103 -13.26 -3.83 -4.42
N HIS A 104 -12.95 -5.12 -4.48
CA HIS A 104 -11.57 -5.62 -4.51
C HIS A 104 -10.78 -5.02 -5.68
N LEU A 105 -11.32 -5.09 -6.89
CA LEU A 105 -10.68 -4.52 -8.08
C LEU A 105 -10.59 -2.98 -7.99
N ALA A 106 -11.66 -2.33 -7.51
CA ALA A 106 -11.69 -0.88 -7.34
C ALA A 106 -10.61 -0.37 -6.37
N LEU A 107 -10.44 -1.02 -5.22
CA LEU A 107 -9.41 -0.66 -4.23
C LEU A 107 -7.99 -0.78 -4.79
N LEU A 108 -7.72 -1.77 -5.64
CA LEU A 108 -6.42 -2.00 -6.26
C LEU A 108 -6.18 -1.15 -7.52
N SER A 109 -7.23 -0.51 -8.06
CA SER A 109 -7.14 0.38 -9.22
C SER A 109 -6.61 1.75 -8.81
N LEU A 110 -5.30 1.96 -8.97
CA LEU A 110 -4.65 3.21 -8.57
C LEU A 110 -4.99 4.37 -9.53
N PRO A 111 -5.37 5.55 -9.01
CA PRO A 111 -5.54 6.75 -9.81
C PRO A 111 -4.27 7.15 -10.56
N PRO A 112 -4.38 7.86 -11.72
CA PRO A 112 -3.22 8.26 -12.52
C PRO A 112 -2.14 9.02 -11.74
N PHE A 113 -2.53 9.92 -10.84
CA PHE A 113 -1.57 10.69 -10.05
C PHE A 113 -0.75 9.81 -9.10
N VAL A 114 -1.36 8.78 -8.51
CA VAL A 114 -0.65 7.81 -7.66
C VAL A 114 0.29 6.96 -8.50
N ARG A 115 -0.14 6.52 -9.69
CA ARG A 115 0.73 5.77 -10.61
C ARG A 115 1.94 6.59 -11.02
N ARG A 116 1.78 7.89 -11.34
CA ARG A 116 2.89 8.81 -11.64
C ARG A 116 3.84 8.94 -10.45
N LEU A 117 3.30 9.16 -9.25
CA LEU A 117 4.09 9.23 -8.02
C LEU A 117 4.95 7.97 -7.81
N LEU A 118 4.39 6.80 -8.04
CA LEU A 118 5.08 5.52 -7.83
C LEU A 118 6.00 5.10 -9.00
N ALA A 119 5.96 5.80 -10.12
CA ALA A 119 6.88 5.61 -11.23
C ALA A 119 8.23 6.34 -10.99
N GLU A 120 8.25 7.34 -10.12
CA GLU A 120 9.48 8.03 -9.74
C GLU A 120 10.35 7.13 -8.83
N PRO A 121 11.68 7.09 -9.03
CA PRO A 121 12.58 6.38 -8.13
C PRO A 121 12.47 6.89 -6.68
N ALA A 122 12.37 5.98 -5.74
CA ALA A 122 12.32 6.32 -4.33
C ALA A 122 13.34 5.48 -3.54
N ARG A 123 14.08 6.13 -2.64
CA ARG A 123 15.05 5.45 -1.79
C ARG A 123 14.31 4.65 -0.71
N PRO A 124 14.57 3.34 -0.55
CA PRO A 124 14.04 2.57 0.56
C PRO A 124 14.43 3.16 1.92
N VAL A 125 13.62 2.89 2.93
CA VAL A 125 13.87 3.25 4.32
C VAL A 125 14.70 2.14 4.97
N VAL A 126 15.78 2.51 5.64
CA VAL A 126 16.65 1.60 6.39
C VAL A 126 16.72 2.01 7.86
N ASP A 127 17.25 1.13 8.71
CA ASP A 127 17.42 1.45 10.13
C ASP A 127 18.29 2.71 10.30
N GLY A 128 17.83 3.60 11.18
CA GLY A 128 18.46 4.91 11.41
C GLY A 128 17.90 6.05 10.55
N ASP A 129 17.09 5.77 9.54
CA ASP A 129 16.42 6.83 8.75
C ASP A 129 15.34 7.57 9.57
N SER A 130 15.06 8.82 9.19
CA SER A 130 13.89 9.57 9.63
C SER A 130 12.83 9.61 8.52
N LEU A 131 11.56 9.49 8.89
CA LEU A 131 10.42 9.73 8.00
C LEU A 131 9.82 11.13 8.20
N ASP A 132 10.25 11.85 9.22
CA ASP A 132 9.74 13.17 9.57
C ASP A 132 10.65 14.30 9.02
N ASP A 133 11.52 13.98 8.08
CA ASP A 133 12.33 14.97 7.39
C ASP A 133 11.45 15.79 6.43
N PRO A 134 11.23 17.10 6.70
CA PRO A 134 10.39 17.96 5.86
C PRO A 134 10.88 18.08 4.42
N SER A 135 12.17 17.82 4.17
CA SER A 135 12.76 17.85 2.82
C SER A 135 12.30 16.69 1.95
N LEU A 136 11.80 15.60 2.55
CA LEU A 136 11.32 14.42 1.84
C LEU A 136 9.90 14.58 1.28
N ASP A 137 9.09 15.40 1.94
CA ASP A 137 7.74 15.76 1.49
C ASP A 137 7.65 17.30 1.43
N PRO A 138 8.20 17.94 0.39
CA PRO A 138 8.10 19.39 0.23
C PRO A 138 6.67 19.81 -0.09
N GLY A 139 5.82 19.62 0.89
CA GLY A 139 4.45 20.09 1.00
C GLY A 139 3.40 19.33 0.18
N ALA A 140 2.21 19.26 0.76
CA ALA A 140 0.97 18.83 0.10
C ALA A 140 0.69 19.58 -1.22
N GLU A 141 1.31 20.76 -1.42
CA GLU A 141 1.21 21.58 -2.63
C GLU A 141 1.65 20.87 -3.90
N ARG A 142 2.74 20.08 -3.89
CA ARG A 142 3.20 19.39 -5.09
C ARG A 142 2.24 18.25 -5.48
N THR A 143 1.73 17.53 -4.50
CA THR A 143 0.76 16.46 -4.73
C THR A 143 -0.59 17.01 -5.14
N LEU A 144 -1.02 18.15 -4.55
CA LEU A 144 -2.23 18.86 -4.97
C LEU A 144 -2.13 19.40 -6.40
N ARG A 145 -0.96 19.83 -6.87
CA ARG A 145 -0.73 20.17 -8.29
C ARG A 145 -0.90 18.97 -9.21
N LEU A 146 -0.43 17.77 -8.81
CA LEU A 146 -0.61 16.54 -9.57
C LEU A 146 -2.08 16.09 -9.65
N VAL A 147 -2.91 16.46 -8.67
CA VAL A 147 -4.35 16.17 -8.66
C VAL A 147 -5.13 17.18 -9.49
N ARG A 148 -4.64 18.43 -9.63
CA ARG A 148 -5.31 19.53 -10.35
C ARG A 148 -4.89 19.65 -11.82
N GLY A 149 -3.84 19.01 -12.23
CA GLY A 149 -3.34 18.94 -13.63
C GLY A 149 -3.84 17.69 -14.32
#